data_e7fd1aa3769ab114697a9e85aa9e573a
#
_entry.id   e7fd1aa3769ab114697a9e85aa9e573a
#
_cell.length_a   1.000
_cell.length_b   1.000
_cell.length_c   1.000
_cell.angle_alpha   90.00
_cell.angle_beta   90.00
_cell.angle_gamma   90.00
#
_symmetry.space_group_name_H-M   'P 1'
#
loop_
_entity.id
_entity.type
_entity.pdbx_description
1 polymer ?
#
loop_
_entity_poly.entity_id
_entity_poly.type
_entity_poly.pdbx_seq_one_letter_code
_entity_poly.pdbx_strand_id
1 'polypeptide(L)'
;MTVHQDHTPTPETEWPLFSCIAFRFVFTYAILFLGSFSAFFVPLSFPIAAISQMVWGALIPWIADYILLVPPPPLVSDGDGLGQWIQFGGCVTLAAVATLIWSVADRRRKNYATLHMWLRVMLRYALGIAMVTYGVFKIFHLQMLPPHFAKLVQPFGDASPTSLLWILMGSSHAYSAFTGVIEMLGGVLLFNRRTTTLGALISLGALAQVVALNLSYDVSVKIWSMNLLAMSLVLIAPDLRRLIHVLVQNRPSTPVTFSPLFRRAKHNRIVFGIGVACLVITFAFRVVGLANGRGQAYSRTPTPIYGMYDVESFTSNGVLLPPLLTDARRWRRVIIERSGLASIHLMNDVSRDYLTSVDPENGTVMLVANPDTTVTTAGATRLAYNPHLIEVRFEQAIEADPDAGLELMFSRPVDDTLILGGQWESDVIRVQLKRIDESRFLLLNRGFHWVQYAPFFR
;
A
#
# COMPACT_ATOMS: atom_id res chain seq x y z
N MET A 1 -64.06 -5.93 -12.18
CA MET A 1 -63.57 -4.68 -12.82
C MET A 1 -62.08 -4.60 -12.61
N THR A 2 -61.29 -5.16 -13.56
CA THR A 2 -59.86 -5.13 -13.57
C THR A 2 -59.41 -3.81 -14.19
N VAL A 3 -58.88 -2.89 -13.37
CA VAL A 3 -58.30 -1.64 -13.86
C VAL A 3 -56.95 -2.00 -14.53
N HIS A 4 -56.94 -1.99 -15.87
CA HIS A 4 -55.75 -1.94 -16.67
C HIS A 4 -55.08 -0.58 -16.40
N GLN A 5 -54.00 -0.57 -15.58
CA GLN A 5 -53.09 0.56 -15.55
C GLN A 5 -52.31 0.58 -16.88
N ASP A 6 -52.68 1.48 -17.76
CA ASP A 6 -51.89 1.87 -18.93
C ASP A 6 -50.59 2.44 -18.45
N HIS A 7 -49.51 1.65 -18.57
CA HIS A 7 -48.13 2.14 -18.38
C HIS A 7 -47.76 2.96 -19.63
N THR A 8 -48.23 4.19 -19.70
CA THR A 8 -47.58 5.18 -20.56
C THR A 8 -46.11 5.32 -20.11
N PRO A 9 -45.13 5.09 -20.98
CA PRO A 9 -43.71 5.28 -20.63
C PRO A 9 -43.54 6.76 -20.25
N THR A 10 -43.12 7.02 -19.01
CA THR A 10 -42.71 8.35 -18.58
C THR A 10 -41.66 8.87 -19.60
N PRO A 11 -41.82 10.10 -20.14
CA PRO A 11 -40.87 10.64 -21.11
C PRO A 11 -39.47 10.61 -20.50
N GLU A 12 -38.55 9.97 -21.19
CA GLU A 12 -37.16 9.94 -20.76
C GLU A 12 -36.63 11.37 -20.66
N THR A 13 -36.30 11.81 -19.44
CA THR A 13 -35.79 13.16 -19.21
C THR A 13 -34.52 13.41 -20.02
N GLU A 14 -34.55 14.43 -20.87
CA GLU A 14 -33.40 14.87 -21.64
C GLU A 14 -32.33 15.43 -20.68
N TRP A 15 -31.10 15.03 -20.88
CA TRP A 15 -29.98 15.54 -20.11
C TRP A 15 -29.45 16.85 -20.72
N PRO A 16 -29.03 17.82 -19.90
CA PRO A 16 -28.30 18.98 -20.40
C PRO A 16 -27.05 18.54 -21.18
N LEU A 17 -26.68 19.28 -22.21
CA LEU A 17 -25.50 18.96 -23.04
C LEU A 17 -24.23 18.74 -22.21
N PHE A 18 -24.00 19.60 -21.22
CA PHE A 18 -22.88 19.47 -20.28
C PHE A 18 -22.89 18.11 -19.56
N SER A 19 -24.04 17.65 -19.10
CA SER A 19 -24.18 16.34 -18.42
C SER A 19 -23.88 15.17 -19.37
N CYS A 20 -24.25 15.28 -20.64
CA CYS A 20 -23.91 14.27 -21.66
C CYS A 20 -22.42 14.22 -21.92
N ILE A 21 -21.74 15.37 -22.05
CA ILE A 21 -20.29 15.46 -22.27
C ILE A 21 -19.54 14.94 -21.03
N ALA A 22 -19.90 15.42 -19.85
CA ALA A 22 -19.30 14.98 -18.60
C ALA A 22 -19.47 13.46 -18.38
N PHE A 23 -20.64 12.92 -18.70
CA PHE A 23 -20.88 11.47 -18.63
C PHE A 23 -19.97 10.68 -19.58
N ARG A 24 -19.84 11.12 -20.84
CA ARG A 24 -18.96 10.47 -21.84
C ARG A 24 -17.52 10.43 -21.34
N PHE A 25 -17.04 11.54 -20.79
CA PHE A 25 -15.68 11.61 -20.23
C PHE A 25 -15.52 10.66 -19.05
N VAL A 26 -16.39 10.75 -18.04
CA VAL A 26 -16.31 9.92 -16.82
C VAL A 26 -16.45 8.44 -17.17
N PHE A 27 -17.32 8.08 -18.09
CA PHE A 27 -17.51 6.70 -18.52
C PHE A 27 -16.26 6.14 -19.20
N THR A 28 -15.72 6.88 -20.18
CA THR A 28 -14.51 6.46 -20.91
C THR A 28 -13.30 6.40 -20.00
N TYR A 29 -13.13 7.41 -19.16
CA TYR A 29 -12.05 7.45 -18.19
C TYR A 29 -12.13 6.27 -17.21
N ALA A 30 -13.31 5.99 -16.66
CA ALA A 30 -13.49 4.88 -15.74
C ALA A 30 -13.14 3.52 -16.37
N ILE A 31 -13.52 3.29 -17.64
CA ILE A 31 -13.14 2.07 -18.36
C ILE A 31 -11.63 1.97 -18.54
N LEU A 32 -10.98 3.06 -18.98
CA LEU A 32 -9.53 3.08 -19.19
C LEU A 32 -8.78 2.86 -17.86
N PHE A 33 -9.19 3.56 -16.80
CA PHE A 33 -8.57 3.42 -15.48
C PHE A 33 -8.76 2.01 -14.90
N LEU A 34 -9.99 1.51 -14.86
CA LEU A 34 -10.27 0.17 -14.33
C LEU A 34 -9.63 -0.93 -15.17
N GLY A 35 -9.54 -0.75 -16.49
CA GLY A 35 -8.82 -1.66 -17.38
C GLY A 35 -7.33 -1.68 -17.09
N SER A 36 -6.73 -0.52 -16.90
CA SER A 36 -5.30 -0.36 -16.59
C SER A 36 -4.90 -0.98 -15.25
N PHE A 37 -5.79 -0.93 -14.25
CA PHE A 37 -5.58 -1.47 -12.91
C PHE A 37 -6.42 -2.73 -12.63
N SER A 38 -6.85 -3.44 -13.67
CA SER A 38 -7.78 -4.57 -13.58
C SER A 38 -7.31 -5.68 -12.64
N ALA A 39 -6.01 -5.97 -12.59
CA ALA A 39 -5.42 -6.97 -11.70
C ALA A 39 -5.64 -6.68 -10.20
N PHE A 40 -5.86 -5.40 -9.84
CA PHE A 40 -6.20 -5.04 -8.47
C PHE A 40 -7.64 -5.42 -8.12
N PHE A 41 -8.58 -5.21 -9.05
CA PHE A 41 -10.01 -5.39 -8.79
C PHE A 41 -10.48 -6.84 -9.00
N VAL A 42 -9.88 -7.55 -9.96
CA VAL A 42 -10.31 -8.91 -10.32
C VAL A 42 -9.09 -9.79 -10.62
N PRO A 43 -8.77 -10.78 -9.77
CA PRO A 43 -7.63 -11.69 -10.01
C PRO A 43 -7.71 -12.46 -11.32
N LEU A 44 -8.93 -12.70 -11.85
CA LEU A 44 -9.18 -13.37 -13.12
C LEU A 44 -9.03 -12.46 -14.35
N SER A 45 -8.64 -11.20 -14.18
CA SER A 45 -8.46 -10.24 -15.28
C SER A 45 -7.09 -10.32 -15.96
N PHE A 46 -6.34 -11.41 -15.79
CA PHE A 46 -5.02 -11.60 -16.40
C PHE A 46 -4.94 -11.19 -17.88
N PRO A 47 -5.90 -11.54 -18.77
CA PRO A 47 -5.82 -11.11 -20.16
C PRO A 47 -5.91 -9.59 -20.32
N ILE A 48 -6.78 -8.92 -19.55
CA ILE A 48 -6.95 -7.47 -19.61
C ILE A 48 -5.71 -6.79 -19.02
N ALA A 49 -5.19 -7.29 -17.93
CA ALA A 49 -3.97 -6.80 -17.31
C ALA A 49 -2.76 -6.96 -18.25
N ALA A 50 -2.62 -8.11 -18.92
CA ALA A 50 -1.55 -8.36 -19.89
C ALA A 50 -1.63 -7.41 -21.09
N ILE A 51 -2.82 -7.21 -21.65
CA ILE A 51 -3.03 -6.24 -22.75
C ILE A 51 -2.67 -4.83 -22.26
N SER A 52 -3.11 -4.44 -21.07
CA SER A 52 -2.79 -3.14 -20.49
C SER A 52 -1.28 -2.97 -20.30
N GLN A 53 -0.59 -3.96 -19.75
CA GLN A 53 0.86 -3.94 -19.61
C GLN A 53 1.59 -3.84 -20.95
N MET A 54 1.13 -4.56 -21.98
CA MET A 54 1.73 -4.48 -23.32
C MET A 54 1.56 -3.09 -23.90
N VAL A 55 0.37 -2.50 -23.81
CA VAL A 55 0.08 -1.16 -24.37
C VAL A 55 0.87 -0.08 -23.61
N TRP A 56 0.78 -0.07 -22.28
CA TRP A 56 1.49 0.95 -21.48
C TRP A 56 3.00 0.71 -21.45
N GLY A 57 3.44 -0.56 -21.53
CA GLY A 57 4.85 -0.91 -21.65
C GLY A 57 5.53 -0.34 -22.89
N ALA A 58 4.77 -0.18 -23.98
CA ALA A 58 5.25 0.48 -25.19
C ALA A 58 5.07 2.01 -25.16
N LEU A 59 3.94 2.50 -24.64
CA LEU A 59 3.60 3.92 -24.66
C LEU A 59 4.41 4.74 -23.63
N ILE A 60 4.65 4.22 -22.45
CA ILE A 60 5.35 4.96 -21.38
C ILE A 60 6.77 5.33 -21.79
N PRO A 61 7.63 4.40 -22.26
CA PRO A 61 8.97 4.76 -22.73
C PRO A 61 8.92 5.73 -23.91
N TRP A 62 8.02 5.50 -24.87
CA TRP A 62 7.88 6.37 -26.03
C TRP A 62 7.49 7.82 -25.63
N ILE A 63 6.53 7.98 -24.71
CA ILE A 63 6.14 9.31 -24.20
C ILE A 63 7.29 9.96 -23.44
N ALA A 64 8.02 9.19 -22.61
CA ALA A 64 9.16 9.70 -21.87
C ALA A 64 10.26 10.22 -22.80
N ASP A 65 10.64 9.43 -23.82
CA ASP A 65 11.74 9.76 -24.73
C ASP A 65 11.39 10.90 -25.71
N TYR A 66 10.19 10.83 -26.32
CA TYR A 66 9.86 11.72 -27.45
C TYR A 66 9.00 12.92 -27.08
N ILE A 67 8.24 12.86 -25.99
CA ILE A 67 7.36 13.97 -25.57
C ILE A 67 7.94 14.71 -24.37
N LEU A 68 8.37 13.97 -23.33
CA LEU A 68 8.87 14.57 -22.09
C LEU A 68 10.39 14.80 -22.14
N LEU A 69 11.10 14.15 -23.06
CA LEU A 69 12.56 14.24 -23.22
C LEU A 69 13.31 13.89 -21.92
N VAL A 70 12.85 12.85 -21.22
CA VAL A 70 13.45 12.32 -20.00
C VAL A 70 13.74 10.82 -20.15
N PRO A 71 14.72 10.29 -19.41
CA PRO A 71 15.00 8.85 -19.44
C PRO A 71 13.73 8.04 -19.12
N PRO A 72 13.47 6.92 -19.85
CA PRO A 72 12.31 6.09 -19.61
C PRO A 72 12.30 5.55 -18.18
N PRO A 73 11.18 5.71 -17.46
CA PRO A 73 11.06 5.19 -16.10
C PRO A 73 11.00 3.66 -16.11
N PRO A 74 11.38 2.99 -15.01
CA PRO A 74 11.18 1.56 -14.88
C PRO A 74 9.70 1.22 -15.03
N LEU A 75 9.39 0.13 -15.77
CA LEU A 75 8.01 -0.30 -16.04
C LEU A 75 7.25 -0.72 -14.76
N VAL A 76 7.99 -1.14 -13.76
CA VAL A 76 7.45 -1.49 -12.45
C VAL A 76 8.05 -0.53 -11.43
N SER A 77 7.25 0.33 -10.86
CA SER A 77 7.62 1.17 -9.73
C SER A 77 6.63 0.96 -8.58
N ASP A 78 7.14 0.99 -7.37
CA ASP A 78 6.31 0.95 -6.16
C ASP A 78 5.72 2.35 -5.90
N GLY A 79 4.53 2.61 -6.46
CA GLY A 79 3.79 3.84 -6.16
C GLY A 79 3.71 4.85 -7.31
N ASP A 80 3.60 6.15 -6.99
CA ASP A 80 3.33 7.24 -7.94
C ASP A 80 4.61 7.68 -8.72
N GLY A 81 5.32 6.73 -9.32
CA GLY A 81 6.46 7.03 -10.17
C GLY A 81 6.07 7.73 -11.47
N LEU A 82 7.06 8.24 -12.22
CA LEU A 82 6.84 8.92 -13.49
C LEU A 82 6.00 8.10 -14.47
N GLY A 83 6.22 6.76 -14.51
CA GLY A 83 5.44 5.86 -15.36
C GLY A 83 3.95 5.86 -15.04
N GLN A 84 3.57 5.88 -13.76
CA GLN A 84 2.17 5.97 -13.33
C GLN A 84 1.53 7.32 -13.65
N TRP A 85 2.30 8.43 -13.55
CA TRP A 85 1.82 9.74 -13.95
C TRP A 85 1.61 9.84 -15.45
N ILE A 86 2.51 9.27 -16.27
CA ILE A 86 2.35 9.16 -17.73
C ILE A 86 1.09 8.34 -18.05
N GLN A 87 0.90 7.19 -17.38
CA GLN A 87 -0.28 6.34 -17.56
C GLN A 87 -1.57 7.09 -17.19
N PHE A 88 -1.59 7.76 -16.05
CA PHE A 88 -2.73 8.59 -15.62
C PHE A 88 -3.05 9.69 -16.62
N GLY A 89 -2.05 10.49 -17.02
CA GLY A 89 -2.20 11.54 -18.02
C GLY A 89 -2.66 11.00 -19.38
N GLY A 90 -2.13 9.84 -19.79
CA GLY A 90 -2.55 9.11 -20.98
C GLY A 90 -4.03 8.68 -20.91
N CYS A 91 -4.47 8.13 -19.80
CA CYS A 91 -5.89 7.80 -19.59
C CYS A 91 -6.80 9.04 -19.68
N VAL A 92 -6.40 10.15 -19.08
CA VAL A 92 -7.14 11.43 -19.15
C VAL A 92 -7.21 11.94 -20.59
N THR A 93 -6.09 11.95 -21.30
CA THR A 93 -6.00 12.41 -22.68
C THR A 93 -6.84 11.55 -23.62
N LEU A 94 -6.70 10.22 -23.52
CA LEU A 94 -7.50 9.28 -24.32
C LEU A 94 -9.00 9.41 -24.02
N ALA A 95 -9.37 9.61 -22.76
CA ALA A 95 -10.77 9.86 -22.39
C ALA A 95 -11.29 11.17 -22.97
N ALA A 96 -10.49 12.23 -22.98
CA ALA A 96 -10.86 13.51 -23.60
C ALA A 96 -11.05 13.38 -25.12
N VAL A 97 -10.10 12.76 -25.81
CA VAL A 97 -10.19 12.51 -27.27
C VAL A 97 -11.41 11.65 -27.62
N ALA A 98 -11.60 10.54 -26.89
CA ALA A 98 -12.75 9.67 -27.10
C ALA A 98 -14.08 10.41 -26.83
N THR A 99 -14.10 11.30 -25.83
CA THR A 99 -15.27 12.14 -25.54
C THR A 99 -15.61 13.09 -26.69
N LEU A 100 -14.60 13.69 -27.31
CA LEU A 100 -14.79 14.56 -28.48
C LEU A 100 -15.34 13.76 -29.66
N ILE A 101 -14.71 12.63 -29.99
CA ILE A 101 -15.17 11.76 -31.08
C ILE A 101 -16.61 11.28 -30.81
N TRP A 102 -16.89 10.80 -29.60
CA TRP A 102 -18.23 10.35 -29.22
C TRP A 102 -19.26 11.47 -29.27
N SER A 103 -18.86 12.69 -28.89
CA SER A 103 -19.75 13.85 -28.93
C SER A 103 -20.14 14.26 -30.32
N VAL A 104 -19.26 14.07 -31.30
CA VAL A 104 -19.56 14.29 -32.72
C VAL A 104 -20.40 13.16 -33.30
N ALA A 105 -20.01 11.91 -33.04
CA ALA A 105 -20.67 10.73 -33.60
C ALA A 105 -22.09 10.52 -33.06
N ASP A 106 -22.32 10.78 -31.78
CA ASP A 106 -23.62 10.52 -31.10
C ASP A 106 -24.27 11.83 -30.57
N ARG A 107 -24.18 12.91 -31.39
CA ARG A 107 -24.68 14.24 -31.02
C ARG A 107 -26.22 14.32 -30.85
N ARG A 108 -26.95 13.37 -31.43
CA ARG A 108 -28.43 13.33 -31.38
C ARG A 108 -28.96 12.64 -30.14
N ARG A 109 -28.13 11.95 -29.40
CA ARG A 109 -28.55 11.19 -28.23
C ARG A 109 -28.82 12.12 -27.03
N LYS A 110 -30.03 12.03 -26.49
CA LYS A 110 -30.51 12.94 -25.47
C LYS A 110 -30.24 12.49 -24.03
N ASN A 111 -29.94 11.21 -23.81
CA ASN A 111 -29.58 10.68 -22.50
C ASN A 111 -28.76 9.38 -22.59
N TYR A 112 -28.10 9.03 -21.49
CA TYR A 112 -27.33 7.81 -21.33
C TYR A 112 -27.77 6.98 -20.10
N ALA A 113 -29.06 6.99 -19.74
CA ALA A 113 -29.57 6.36 -18.52
C ALA A 113 -29.11 4.91 -18.33
N THR A 114 -29.15 4.09 -19.39
CA THR A 114 -28.70 2.70 -19.33
C THR A 114 -27.20 2.58 -19.10
N LEU A 115 -26.36 3.34 -19.81
CA LEU A 115 -24.92 3.32 -19.63
C LEU A 115 -24.52 3.87 -18.26
N HIS A 116 -25.22 4.89 -17.78
CA HIS A 116 -25.01 5.43 -16.43
C HIS A 116 -25.31 4.39 -15.34
N MET A 117 -26.35 3.59 -15.53
CA MET A 117 -26.67 2.49 -14.62
C MET A 117 -25.53 1.43 -14.59
N TRP A 118 -24.98 1.07 -15.75
CA TRP A 118 -23.82 0.17 -15.85
C TRP A 118 -22.57 0.77 -15.22
N LEU A 119 -22.29 2.04 -15.47
CA LEU A 119 -21.17 2.74 -14.84
C LEU A 119 -21.29 2.70 -13.31
N ARG A 120 -22.46 3.00 -12.77
CA ARG A 120 -22.70 2.91 -11.31
C ARG A 120 -22.46 1.50 -10.76
N VAL A 121 -22.88 0.46 -11.46
CA VAL A 121 -22.65 -0.93 -11.04
C VAL A 121 -21.15 -1.23 -11.04
N MET A 122 -20.44 -0.88 -12.11
CA MET A 122 -19.01 -1.10 -12.24
C MET A 122 -18.22 -0.37 -11.15
N LEU A 123 -18.44 0.93 -10.96
CA LEU A 123 -17.76 1.73 -9.93
C LEU A 123 -18.08 1.24 -8.51
N ARG A 124 -19.32 0.84 -8.27
CA ARG A 124 -19.77 0.34 -6.98
C ARG A 124 -19.03 -0.93 -6.56
N TYR A 125 -18.87 -1.89 -7.48
CA TYR A 125 -18.12 -3.11 -7.20
C TYR A 125 -16.62 -2.86 -7.12
N ALA A 126 -16.06 -2.04 -8.02
CA ALA A 126 -14.64 -1.72 -7.99
C ALA A 126 -14.25 -1.02 -6.68
N LEU A 127 -14.96 0.05 -6.32
CA LEU A 127 -14.74 0.76 -5.06
C LEU A 127 -14.98 -0.15 -3.85
N GLY A 128 -16.05 -0.95 -3.87
CA GLY A 128 -16.37 -1.89 -2.78
C GLY A 128 -15.26 -2.91 -2.54
N ILE A 129 -14.72 -3.51 -3.60
CA ILE A 129 -13.58 -4.45 -3.53
C ILE A 129 -12.35 -3.74 -2.96
N ALA A 130 -12.02 -2.54 -3.45
CA ALA A 130 -10.88 -1.78 -2.97
C ALA A 130 -11.00 -1.47 -1.47
N MET A 131 -12.14 -0.91 -1.04
CA MET A 131 -12.38 -0.53 0.35
C MET A 131 -12.35 -1.73 1.31
N VAL A 132 -12.96 -2.85 0.93
CA VAL A 132 -12.90 -4.07 1.75
C VAL A 132 -11.48 -4.62 1.81
N THR A 133 -10.74 -4.63 0.70
CA THR A 133 -9.36 -5.12 0.65
C THR A 133 -8.46 -4.30 1.58
N TYR A 134 -8.50 -2.97 1.49
CA TYR A 134 -7.69 -2.10 2.35
C TYR A 134 -8.14 -2.16 3.81
N GLY A 135 -9.46 -2.21 4.05
CA GLY A 135 -9.99 -2.38 5.39
C GLY A 135 -9.47 -3.63 6.08
N VAL A 136 -9.48 -4.76 5.39
CA VAL A 136 -8.93 -6.02 5.92
C VAL A 136 -7.43 -5.92 6.16
N PHE A 137 -6.67 -5.34 5.23
CA PHE A 137 -5.23 -5.19 5.42
C PHE A 137 -4.87 -4.38 6.67
N LYS A 138 -5.69 -3.39 7.02
CA LYS A 138 -5.52 -2.60 8.26
C LYS A 138 -5.98 -3.37 9.51
N ILE A 139 -7.12 -4.06 9.44
CA ILE A 139 -7.65 -4.86 10.57
C ILE A 139 -6.64 -5.93 10.99
N PHE A 140 -6.04 -6.63 10.04
CA PHE A 140 -5.06 -7.67 10.31
C PHE A 140 -3.61 -7.17 10.34
N HIS A 141 -3.39 -5.85 10.45
CA HIS A 141 -2.06 -5.24 10.51
C HIS A 141 -1.16 -5.66 9.33
N LEU A 142 -1.76 -5.85 8.16
CA LEU A 142 -1.08 -6.36 7.00
C LEU A 142 -0.49 -5.25 6.11
N GLN A 143 -0.95 -4.03 6.21
CA GLN A 143 -0.49 -2.90 5.42
C GLN A 143 0.64 -2.13 6.12
N MET A 144 0.41 -1.79 7.39
CA MET A 144 1.36 -1.01 8.20
C MET A 144 1.77 -1.88 9.38
N LEU A 145 3.02 -2.40 9.30
CA LEU A 145 3.59 -3.28 10.31
C LEU A 145 4.08 -2.49 11.53
N PRO A 146 4.19 -3.12 12.70
CA PRO A 146 4.89 -2.53 13.83
C PRO A 146 6.27 -2.03 13.42
N PRO A 147 6.82 -0.98 14.04
CA PRO A 147 8.14 -0.51 13.70
C PRO A 147 9.19 -1.59 13.99
N HIS A 148 10.04 -1.88 13.02
CA HIS A 148 11.17 -2.78 13.16
C HIS A 148 12.33 -2.10 13.89
N PHE A 149 13.35 -2.86 14.31
CA PHE A 149 14.41 -2.39 15.20
C PHE A 149 15.14 -1.16 14.69
N ALA A 150 15.49 -1.13 13.42
CA ALA A 150 16.18 0.03 12.84
C ALA A 150 15.35 1.32 12.97
N LYS A 151 14.01 1.22 12.88
CA LYS A 151 13.12 2.37 13.09
C LYS A 151 12.99 2.83 14.53
N LEU A 152 13.17 1.92 15.49
CA LEU A 152 13.14 2.26 16.93
C LEU A 152 14.36 3.07 17.38
N VAL A 153 15.46 2.95 16.67
CA VAL A 153 16.72 3.64 17.01
C VAL A 153 17.08 4.75 16.03
N GLN A 154 16.30 4.93 14.96
CA GLN A 154 16.48 6.03 14.02
C GLN A 154 16.24 7.38 14.73
N PRO A 155 17.12 8.38 14.59
CA PRO A 155 16.83 9.72 15.05
C PRO A 155 15.53 10.25 14.47
N PHE A 156 14.70 10.89 15.28
CA PHE A 156 13.38 11.38 14.85
C PHE A 156 13.49 12.34 13.66
N GLY A 157 14.52 13.19 13.63
CA GLY A 157 14.76 14.14 12.54
C GLY A 157 15.11 13.51 11.19
N ASP A 158 15.57 12.24 11.18
CA ASP A 158 15.93 11.51 9.97
C ASP A 158 14.75 10.71 9.41
N ALA A 159 13.63 10.67 10.12
CA ALA A 159 12.44 9.98 9.65
C ALA A 159 11.71 10.80 8.57
N SER A 160 11.50 10.21 7.39
CA SER A 160 10.66 10.83 6.37
C SER A 160 9.20 10.98 6.84
N PRO A 161 8.43 11.94 6.31
CA PRO A 161 7.01 12.08 6.64
C PRO A 161 6.23 10.77 6.46
N THR A 162 6.46 10.06 5.37
CA THR A 162 5.87 8.73 5.13
C THR A 162 6.25 7.74 6.23
N SER A 163 7.52 7.71 6.66
CA SER A 163 7.98 6.84 7.74
C SER A 163 7.26 7.12 9.05
N LEU A 164 7.08 8.40 9.40
CA LEU A 164 6.33 8.81 10.60
C LEU A 164 4.88 8.32 10.56
N LEU A 165 4.21 8.45 9.42
CA LEU A 165 2.85 7.95 9.25
C LEU A 165 2.79 6.42 9.40
N TRP A 166 3.75 5.67 8.83
CA TRP A 166 3.82 4.22 8.97
C TRP A 166 4.08 3.78 10.40
N ILE A 167 4.97 4.46 11.13
CA ILE A 167 5.23 4.22 12.55
C ILE A 167 3.97 4.49 13.38
N LEU A 168 3.29 5.62 13.15
CA LEU A 168 2.04 5.97 13.85
C LEU A 168 0.98 4.88 13.69
N MET A 169 0.72 4.46 12.47
CA MET A 169 -0.29 3.44 12.17
C MET A 169 0.14 2.05 12.63
N GLY A 170 1.42 1.72 12.48
CA GLY A 170 1.98 0.42 12.83
C GLY A 170 2.15 0.21 14.33
N SER A 171 2.34 1.28 15.11
CA SER A 171 2.48 1.18 16.58
C SER A 171 1.15 0.95 17.31
N SER A 172 0.01 1.22 16.67
CA SER A 172 -1.31 1.06 17.28
C SER A 172 -2.21 0.13 16.47
N HIS A 173 -2.24 -1.15 16.85
CA HIS A 173 -3.15 -2.12 16.24
C HIS A 173 -4.62 -1.67 16.32
N ALA A 174 -5.03 -1.15 17.48
CA ALA A 174 -6.41 -0.68 17.69
C ALA A 174 -6.79 0.46 16.74
N TYR A 175 -5.90 1.44 16.54
CA TYR A 175 -6.15 2.55 15.62
C TYR A 175 -6.15 2.09 14.15
N SER A 176 -5.20 1.25 13.77
CA SER A 176 -5.16 0.65 12.43
C SER A 176 -6.43 -0.17 12.16
N ALA A 177 -6.86 -1.02 13.09
CA ALA A 177 -8.08 -1.81 12.98
C ALA A 177 -9.35 -0.92 12.90
N PHE A 178 -9.43 0.15 13.70
CA PHE A 178 -10.53 1.10 13.67
C PHE A 178 -10.69 1.75 12.28
N THR A 179 -9.61 2.26 11.71
CA THR A 179 -9.66 2.85 10.36
C THR A 179 -10.02 1.80 9.31
N GLY A 180 -9.50 0.58 9.45
CA GLY A 180 -9.84 -0.55 8.58
C GLY A 180 -11.31 -0.96 8.64
N VAL A 181 -11.92 -0.96 9.82
CA VAL A 181 -13.36 -1.25 9.99
C VAL A 181 -14.22 -0.21 9.28
N ILE A 182 -13.88 1.08 9.36
CA ILE A 182 -14.61 2.14 8.67
C ILE A 182 -14.52 1.95 7.14
N GLU A 183 -13.32 1.68 6.61
CA GLU A 183 -13.13 1.40 5.18
C GLU A 183 -13.93 0.17 4.74
N MET A 184 -13.81 -0.94 5.47
CA MET A 184 -14.53 -2.18 5.17
C MET A 184 -16.04 -1.99 5.21
N LEU A 185 -16.57 -1.25 6.20
CA LEU A 185 -17.99 -0.95 6.30
C LEU A 185 -18.49 -0.17 5.08
N GLY A 186 -17.76 0.88 4.67
CA GLY A 186 -18.07 1.62 3.45
C GLY A 186 -18.11 0.70 2.23
N GLY A 187 -17.10 -0.17 2.08
CA GLY A 187 -17.02 -1.14 1.00
C GLY A 187 -18.15 -2.16 0.98
N VAL A 188 -18.47 -2.79 2.10
CA VAL A 188 -19.56 -3.79 2.21
C VAL A 188 -20.91 -3.19 1.84
N LEU A 189 -21.20 -1.98 2.30
CA LEU A 189 -22.44 -1.28 1.98
C LEU A 189 -22.60 -0.99 0.49
N LEU A 190 -21.52 -0.89 -0.26
CA LEU A 190 -21.57 -0.69 -1.71
C LEU A 190 -22.07 -1.91 -2.48
N PHE A 191 -22.01 -3.13 -1.93
CA PHE A 191 -22.50 -4.32 -2.61
C PHE A 191 -24.02 -4.38 -2.71
N ASN A 192 -24.76 -3.71 -1.82
CA ASN A 192 -26.22 -3.63 -1.88
C ASN A 192 -26.67 -2.28 -2.47
N ARG A 193 -27.49 -2.33 -3.51
CA ARG A 193 -28.00 -1.12 -4.17
C ARG A 193 -28.80 -0.19 -3.26
N ARG A 194 -29.40 -0.71 -2.17
CA ARG A 194 -30.18 0.11 -1.22
C ARG A 194 -29.29 0.92 -0.30
N THR A 195 -28.11 0.42 0.01
CA THR A 195 -27.13 1.04 0.90
C THR A 195 -25.99 1.73 0.17
N THR A 196 -26.03 1.77 -1.18
CA THR A 196 -24.95 2.33 -2.01
C THR A 196 -24.61 3.77 -1.63
N THR A 197 -25.59 4.64 -1.43
CA THR A 197 -25.36 6.04 -1.08
C THR A 197 -24.71 6.18 0.29
N LEU A 198 -25.15 5.40 1.29
CA LEU A 198 -24.52 5.36 2.61
C LEU A 198 -23.08 4.82 2.53
N GLY A 199 -22.87 3.73 1.81
CA GLY A 199 -21.54 3.17 1.58
C GLY A 199 -20.61 4.15 0.88
N ALA A 200 -21.10 4.87 -0.13
CA ALA A 200 -20.32 5.88 -0.83
C ALA A 200 -19.99 7.10 0.06
N LEU A 201 -20.89 7.52 0.95
CA LEU A 201 -20.63 8.59 1.92
C LEU A 201 -19.53 8.20 2.95
N ILE A 202 -19.64 6.99 3.51
CA ILE A 202 -18.62 6.48 4.44
C ILE A 202 -17.26 6.35 3.70
N SER A 203 -17.26 5.78 2.49
CA SER A 203 -16.05 5.67 1.67
C SER A 203 -15.49 7.05 1.33
N LEU A 204 -16.33 8.05 1.02
CA LEU A 204 -15.91 9.42 0.76
C LEU A 204 -15.16 10.02 1.95
N GLY A 205 -15.72 9.90 3.16
CA GLY A 205 -15.07 10.39 4.39
C GLY A 205 -13.75 9.71 4.67
N ALA A 206 -13.71 8.37 4.59
CA ALA A 206 -12.47 7.60 4.77
C ALA A 206 -11.41 7.94 3.72
N LEU A 207 -11.79 7.99 2.45
CA LEU A 207 -10.85 8.29 1.34
C LEU A 207 -10.39 9.76 1.35
N ALA A 208 -11.23 10.71 1.77
CA ALA A 208 -10.81 12.10 1.96
C ALA A 208 -9.68 12.20 3.00
N GLN A 209 -9.81 11.48 4.12
CA GLN A 209 -8.76 11.37 5.13
C GLN A 209 -7.50 10.71 4.56
N VAL A 210 -7.64 9.59 3.82
CA VAL A 210 -6.51 8.88 3.20
C VAL A 210 -5.80 9.78 2.17
N VAL A 211 -6.53 10.49 1.31
CA VAL A 211 -5.95 11.42 0.34
C VAL A 211 -5.22 12.57 1.05
N ALA A 212 -5.82 13.15 2.10
CA ALA A 212 -5.17 14.19 2.88
C ALA A 212 -3.84 13.70 3.49
N LEU A 213 -3.81 12.50 4.08
CA LEU A 213 -2.58 11.89 4.60
C LEU A 213 -1.56 11.64 3.49
N ASN A 214 -1.97 11.09 2.34
CA ASN A 214 -1.07 10.81 1.23
C ASN A 214 -0.42 12.07 0.65
N LEU A 215 -1.17 13.18 0.60
CA LEU A 215 -0.64 14.47 0.14
C LEU A 215 0.24 15.15 1.19
N SER A 216 -0.12 15.06 2.48
CA SER A 216 0.59 15.75 3.55
C SER A 216 1.86 15.02 3.99
N TYR A 217 1.88 13.69 3.90
CA TYR A 217 3.00 12.85 4.33
C TYR A 217 3.76 12.21 3.18
N ASP A 218 3.59 12.74 1.98
CA ASP A 218 4.27 12.30 0.74
C ASP A 218 4.21 10.80 0.47
N VAL A 219 3.04 10.19 0.70
CA VAL A 219 2.83 8.77 0.44
C VAL A 219 2.65 8.52 -1.05
N SER A 220 3.36 7.55 -1.60
CA SER A 220 3.44 7.27 -3.04
C SER A 220 2.23 6.49 -3.60
N VAL A 221 1.00 6.82 -3.19
CA VAL A 221 -0.27 6.27 -3.70
C VAL A 221 -1.35 7.35 -3.89
N LYS A 222 -0.92 8.54 -4.27
CA LYS A 222 -1.77 9.73 -4.48
C LYS A 222 -2.76 9.50 -5.61
N ILE A 223 -2.26 9.10 -6.80
CA ILE A 223 -3.10 8.83 -7.99
C ILE A 223 -4.19 7.83 -7.66
N TRP A 224 -3.80 6.72 -7.01
CA TRP A 224 -4.72 5.66 -6.66
C TRP A 224 -5.82 6.13 -5.71
N SER A 225 -5.46 6.75 -4.60
CA SER A 225 -6.41 7.22 -3.58
C SER A 225 -7.34 8.32 -4.10
N MET A 226 -6.83 9.26 -4.91
CA MET A 226 -7.66 10.29 -5.56
C MET A 226 -8.69 9.70 -6.52
N ASN A 227 -8.33 8.64 -7.27
CA ASN A 227 -9.28 7.96 -8.14
C ASN A 227 -10.38 7.23 -7.37
N LEU A 228 -10.05 6.56 -6.25
CA LEU A 228 -11.07 5.96 -5.38
C LEU A 228 -12.00 7.02 -4.77
N LEU A 229 -11.44 8.16 -4.36
CA LEU A 229 -12.22 9.31 -3.89
C LEU A 229 -13.17 9.83 -4.98
N ALA A 230 -12.66 9.99 -6.21
CA ALA A 230 -13.47 10.40 -7.35
C ALA A 230 -14.61 9.40 -7.67
N MET A 231 -14.35 8.08 -7.56
CA MET A 231 -15.41 7.08 -7.71
C MET A 231 -16.52 7.25 -6.66
N SER A 232 -16.16 7.56 -5.40
CA SER A 232 -17.15 7.84 -4.34
C SER A 232 -18.03 9.04 -4.70
N LEU A 233 -17.43 10.12 -5.20
CA LEU A 233 -18.15 11.32 -5.64
C LEU A 233 -19.09 11.03 -6.81
N VAL A 234 -18.65 10.28 -7.81
CA VAL A 234 -19.49 9.87 -8.95
C VAL A 234 -20.70 9.02 -8.49
N LEU A 235 -20.51 8.15 -7.51
CA LEU A 235 -21.59 7.34 -6.96
C LEU A 235 -22.61 8.16 -6.16
N ILE A 236 -22.18 9.23 -5.49
CA ILE A 236 -23.03 10.12 -4.70
C ILE A 236 -23.76 11.14 -5.59
N ALA A 237 -23.17 11.55 -6.71
CA ALA A 237 -23.66 12.64 -7.54
C ALA A 237 -25.16 12.57 -7.90
N PRO A 238 -25.75 11.42 -8.25
CA PRO A 238 -27.19 11.33 -8.54
C PRO A 238 -28.08 11.60 -7.33
N ASP A 239 -27.58 11.33 -6.12
CA ASP A 239 -28.32 11.50 -4.87
C ASP A 239 -28.02 12.84 -4.18
N LEU A 240 -27.13 13.67 -4.75
CA LEU A 240 -26.63 14.89 -4.11
C LEU A 240 -27.77 15.86 -3.72
N ARG A 241 -28.73 16.09 -4.61
CA ARG A 241 -29.89 16.96 -4.31
C ARG A 241 -30.68 16.45 -3.12
N ARG A 242 -30.90 15.14 -3.04
CA ARG A 242 -31.61 14.52 -1.91
C ARG A 242 -30.85 14.71 -0.61
N LEU A 243 -29.55 14.50 -0.64
CA LEU A 243 -28.66 14.69 0.52
C LEU A 243 -28.68 16.14 1.00
N ILE A 244 -28.62 17.11 0.08
CA ILE A 244 -28.75 18.54 0.40
C ILE A 244 -30.10 18.84 1.01
N HIS A 245 -31.22 18.35 0.43
CA HIS A 245 -32.54 18.58 0.97
C HIS A 245 -32.66 18.06 2.42
N VAL A 246 -32.19 16.83 2.68
CA VAL A 246 -32.33 16.20 4.01
C VAL A 246 -31.33 16.76 5.01
N LEU A 247 -30.04 16.82 4.64
CA LEU A 247 -28.97 17.11 5.60
C LEU A 247 -28.69 18.60 5.83
N VAL A 248 -28.98 19.45 4.81
CA VAL A 248 -28.69 20.88 4.87
C VAL A 248 -29.97 21.72 5.00
N GLN A 249 -30.99 21.39 4.20
CA GLN A 249 -32.20 22.19 4.16
C GLN A 249 -33.30 21.67 5.12
N ASN A 250 -33.07 20.52 5.76
CA ASN A 250 -34.06 19.86 6.65
C ASN A 250 -35.42 19.69 6.01
N ARG A 251 -35.46 19.33 4.71
CA ARG A 251 -36.70 19.16 3.91
C ARG A 251 -36.90 17.68 3.58
N PRO A 252 -38.18 17.24 3.47
CA PRO A 252 -38.49 15.88 3.04
C PRO A 252 -37.96 15.62 1.62
N SER A 253 -37.51 14.39 1.37
CA SER A 253 -36.98 13.96 0.08
C SER A 253 -37.85 12.84 -0.50
N THR A 254 -38.01 12.81 -1.83
CA THR A 254 -38.70 11.75 -2.54
C THR A 254 -38.00 10.41 -2.38
N PRO A 255 -38.71 9.28 -2.17
CA PRO A 255 -38.12 7.95 -2.14
C PRO A 255 -37.42 7.61 -3.45
N VAL A 256 -36.29 6.89 -3.36
CA VAL A 256 -35.62 6.40 -4.55
C VAL A 256 -36.31 5.20 -5.12
N THR A 257 -36.67 5.25 -6.38
CA THR A 257 -37.13 4.10 -7.15
C THR A 257 -35.91 3.37 -7.71
N PHE A 258 -35.69 2.12 -7.25
CA PHE A 258 -34.58 1.30 -7.73
C PHE A 258 -34.98 0.55 -9.01
N SER A 259 -34.58 1.06 -10.16
CA SER A 259 -34.76 0.31 -11.42
C SER A 259 -33.83 -0.91 -11.43
N PRO A 260 -34.33 -2.10 -11.72
CA PRO A 260 -33.49 -3.29 -11.83
C PRO A 260 -32.60 -3.20 -13.09
N LEU A 261 -31.35 -3.69 -13.02
CA LEU A 261 -30.42 -3.72 -14.15
C LEU A 261 -30.97 -4.55 -15.32
N PHE A 262 -31.60 -5.67 -14.99
CA PHE A 262 -32.27 -6.55 -15.92
C PHE A 262 -33.73 -6.72 -15.54
N ARG A 263 -34.61 -6.84 -16.54
CA ARG A 263 -36.05 -7.13 -16.35
C ARG A 263 -36.27 -8.45 -15.58
N ARG A 264 -35.43 -9.48 -15.83
CA ARG A 264 -35.54 -10.77 -15.13
C ARG A 264 -34.75 -10.73 -13.81
N ALA A 265 -35.42 -11.00 -12.70
CA ALA A 265 -34.83 -11.01 -11.37
C ALA A 265 -33.63 -11.99 -11.23
N LYS A 266 -33.65 -13.12 -11.96
CA LYS A 266 -32.55 -14.09 -12.02
C LYS A 266 -31.22 -13.45 -12.44
N HIS A 267 -31.22 -12.61 -13.48
CA HIS A 267 -30.01 -11.97 -13.97
C HIS A 267 -29.46 -10.96 -12.96
N ASN A 268 -30.32 -10.24 -12.25
CA ASN A 268 -29.88 -9.33 -11.17
C ASN A 268 -29.22 -10.08 -10.01
N ARG A 269 -29.73 -11.27 -9.65
CA ARG A 269 -29.08 -12.14 -8.64
C ARG A 269 -27.73 -12.68 -9.11
N ILE A 270 -27.63 -13.03 -10.40
CA ILE A 270 -26.36 -13.48 -11.00
C ILE A 270 -25.30 -12.37 -10.92
N VAL A 271 -25.61 -11.14 -11.33
CA VAL A 271 -24.68 -10.00 -11.24
C VAL A 271 -24.24 -9.75 -9.80
N PHE A 272 -25.18 -9.80 -8.85
CA PHE A 272 -24.83 -9.69 -7.44
C PHE A 272 -23.91 -10.82 -6.98
N GLY A 273 -24.24 -12.07 -7.35
CA GLY A 273 -23.42 -13.25 -7.04
C GLY A 273 -22.00 -13.16 -7.62
N ILE A 274 -21.86 -12.70 -8.87
CA ILE A 274 -20.56 -12.47 -9.51
C ILE A 274 -19.78 -11.42 -8.73
N GLY A 275 -20.38 -10.28 -8.35
CA GLY A 275 -19.73 -9.24 -7.57
C GLY A 275 -19.22 -9.75 -6.22
N VAL A 276 -20.03 -10.54 -5.50
CA VAL A 276 -19.63 -11.16 -4.23
C VAL A 276 -18.52 -12.20 -4.46
N ALA A 277 -18.62 -13.02 -5.52
CA ALA A 277 -17.58 -13.98 -5.85
C ALA A 277 -16.25 -13.30 -6.19
N CYS A 278 -16.27 -12.21 -6.97
CA CYS A 278 -15.08 -11.41 -7.24
C CYS A 278 -14.46 -10.86 -5.94
N LEU A 279 -15.29 -10.35 -5.02
CA LEU A 279 -14.82 -9.89 -3.71
C LEU A 279 -14.13 -11.02 -2.93
N VAL A 280 -14.80 -12.18 -2.79
CA VAL A 280 -14.27 -13.32 -2.03
C VAL A 280 -12.97 -13.85 -2.66
N ILE A 281 -12.93 -13.98 -3.98
CA ILE A 281 -11.74 -14.46 -4.70
C ILE A 281 -10.59 -13.45 -4.55
N THR A 282 -10.84 -12.14 -4.74
CA THR A 282 -9.83 -11.11 -4.57
C THR A 282 -9.30 -11.10 -3.15
N PHE A 283 -10.20 -11.16 -2.17
CA PHE A 283 -9.88 -11.23 -0.76
C PHE A 283 -9.02 -12.46 -0.44
N ALA A 284 -9.47 -13.66 -0.82
CA ALA A 284 -8.74 -14.89 -0.58
C ALA A 284 -7.34 -14.87 -1.21
N PHE A 285 -7.24 -14.46 -2.48
CA PHE A 285 -5.96 -14.34 -3.18
C PHE A 285 -4.99 -13.38 -2.48
N ARG A 286 -5.50 -12.21 -2.04
CA ARG A 286 -4.68 -11.21 -1.34
C ARG A 286 -4.28 -11.67 0.05
N VAL A 287 -5.22 -12.22 0.83
CA VAL A 287 -4.94 -12.71 2.19
C VAL A 287 -4.01 -13.91 2.16
N VAL A 288 -4.24 -14.88 1.27
CA VAL A 288 -3.35 -16.05 1.14
C VAL A 288 -1.95 -15.62 0.68
N GLY A 289 -1.84 -14.74 -0.32
CA GLY A 289 -0.54 -14.23 -0.79
C GLY A 289 0.22 -13.49 0.30
N LEU A 290 -0.47 -12.68 1.11
CA LEU A 290 0.14 -11.97 2.23
C LEU A 290 0.40 -12.88 3.44
N ALA A 291 -0.48 -13.82 3.74
CA ALA A 291 -0.28 -14.79 4.81
C ALA A 291 0.92 -15.69 4.51
N ASN A 292 1.08 -16.15 3.26
CA ASN A 292 2.25 -16.93 2.86
C ASN A 292 3.54 -16.12 2.99
N GLY A 293 3.59 -14.89 2.49
CA GLY A 293 4.78 -14.04 2.61
C GLY A 293 5.12 -13.65 4.04
N ARG A 294 4.12 -13.47 4.91
CA ARG A 294 4.31 -13.05 6.30
C ARG A 294 4.29 -14.20 7.29
N GLY A 295 3.51 -15.26 7.02
CA GLY A 295 3.59 -16.50 7.78
C GLY A 295 5.03 -17.01 7.76
N GLN A 296 5.71 -16.93 6.61
CA GLN A 296 7.13 -17.25 6.52
C GLN A 296 8.00 -16.28 7.34
N ALA A 297 7.72 -14.97 7.31
CA ALA A 297 8.47 -13.97 8.08
C ALA A 297 8.32 -14.10 9.59
N TYR A 298 7.11 -14.39 10.07
CA TYR A 298 6.83 -14.49 11.50
C TYR A 298 6.92 -15.92 12.06
N SER A 299 6.72 -16.95 11.25
CA SER A 299 6.84 -18.36 11.66
C SER A 299 8.28 -18.87 11.64
N ARG A 300 9.19 -18.18 10.94
CA ARG A 300 10.60 -18.54 10.96
C ARG A 300 11.17 -18.31 12.36
N THR A 301 11.75 -19.34 12.93
CA THR A 301 12.52 -19.22 14.17
C THR A 301 13.58 -18.14 13.98
N PRO A 302 13.64 -17.12 14.85
CA PRO A 302 14.67 -16.09 14.72
C PRO A 302 16.05 -16.73 14.71
N THR A 303 16.96 -16.16 13.94
CA THR A 303 18.37 -16.59 13.98
C THR A 303 18.93 -16.45 15.39
N PRO A 304 19.90 -17.25 15.80
CA PRO A 304 20.50 -17.16 17.14
C PRO A 304 21.03 -15.78 17.50
N ILE A 305 21.32 -14.96 16.48
CA ILE A 305 21.89 -13.61 16.63
C ILE A 305 20.85 -12.49 16.42
N TYR A 306 19.55 -12.83 16.27
CA TYR A 306 18.48 -11.85 16.16
C TYR A 306 18.42 -10.92 17.39
N GLY A 307 18.36 -9.61 17.14
CA GLY A 307 18.25 -8.59 18.19
C GLY A 307 18.91 -7.27 17.84
N MET A 308 18.83 -6.36 18.79
CA MET A 308 19.60 -5.12 18.81
C MET A 308 20.71 -5.22 19.85
N TYR A 309 21.89 -4.74 19.50
CA TYR A 309 23.07 -4.85 20.35
C TYR A 309 23.86 -3.55 20.35
N ASP A 310 24.19 -3.03 21.54
CA ASP A 310 25.18 -1.96 21.69
C ASP A 310 26.58 -2.58 21.81
N VAL A 311 27.59 -1.94 21.22
CA VAL A 311 28.97 -2.39 21.25
C VAL A 311 29.63 -2.01 22.57
N GLU A 312 29.96 -3.01 23.41
CA GLU A 312 30.70 -2.80 24.66
C GLU A 312 32.19 -2.64 24.41
N SER A 313 32.77 -3.55 23.62
CA SER A 313 34.19 -3.45 23.26
C SER A 313 34.40 -3.74 21.77
N PHE A 314 35.35 -3.04 21.16
CA PHE A 314 35.72 -3.18 19.76
C PHE A 314 37.25 -3.21 19.64
N THR A 315 37.76 -4.31 19.15
CA THR A 315 39.19 -4.48 18.93
C THR A 315 39.46 -4.62 17.43
N SER A 316 40.42 -3.88 16.92
CA SER A 316 40.90 -3.96 15.53
C SER A 316 42.40 -4.25 15.53
N ASN A 317 42.79 -5.29 14.84
CA ASN A 317 44.19 -5.77 14.78
C ASN A 317 44.86 -5.90 16.18
N GLY A 318 44.10 -6.39 17.16
CA GLY A 318 44.56 -6.56 18.54
C GLY A 318 44.54 -5.28 19.40
N VAL A 319 44.18 -4.12 18.83
CA VAL A 319 44.13 -2.84 19.55
C VAL A 319 42.69 -2.51 19.93
N LEU A 320 42.44 -2.26 21.21
CA LEU A 320 41.13 -1.80 21.71
C LEU A 320 40.89 -0.35 21.27
N LEU A 321 39.83 -0.13 20.49
CA LEU A 321 39.41 1.19 20.05
C LEU A 321 38.41 1.81 21.05
N PRO A 322 38.69 3.01 21.59
CA PRO A 322 37.77 3.70 22.49
C PRO A 322 36.51 4.22 21.73
N PRO A 323 35.37 4.42 22.41
CA PRO A 323 34.13 4.87 21.77
C PRO A 323 34.14 6.38 21.45
N LEU A 324 34.93 6.79 20.46
CA LEU A 324 35.03 8.17 20.02
C LEU A 324 34.04 8.43 18.87
N LEU A 325 33.24 9.50 18.97
CA LEU A 325 32.26 9.88 17.95
C LEU A 325 32.90 10.27 16.59
N THR A 326 34.20 10.54 16.59
CA THR A 326 34.96 10.84 15.37
C THR A 326 35.52 9.60 14.68
N ASP A 327 35.38 8.42 15.30
CA ASP A 327 35.89 7.18 14.72
C ASP A 327 34.92 6.61 13.67
N ALA A 328 35.34 6.60 12.41
CA ALA A 328 34.57 6.08 11.28
C ALA A 328 34.67 4.55 11.11
N ARG A 329 35.50 3.84 11.90
CA ARG A 329 35.71 2.38 11.80
C ARG A 329 35.03 1.63 12.93
N ARG A 330 35.04 2.19 14.14
CA ARG A 330 34.46 1.55 15.32
C ARG A 330 32.94 1.48 15.22
N TRP A 331 32.40 0.27 15.47
CA TRP A 331 30.98 0.07 15.54
C TRP A 331 30.41 0.63 16.86
N ARG A 332 29.20 1.17 16.77
CA ARG A 332 28.43 1.65 17.93
C ARG A 332 27.29 0.68 18.25
N ARG A 333 26.60 0.19 17.21
CA ARG A 333 25.43 -0.65 17.36
C ARG A 333 25.31 -1.64 16.20
N VAL A 334 24.83 -2.85 16.49
CA VAL A 334 24.49 -3.86 15.49
C VAL A 334 23.00 -4.21 15.67
N ILE A 335 22.25 -4.20 14.58
CA ILE A 335 20.85 -4.57 14.52
C ILE A 335 20.73 -5.74 13.57
N ILE A 336 20.11 -6.82 14.00
CA ILE A 336 19.84 -7.99 13.15
C ILE A 336 18.36 -8.27 13.23
N GLU A 337 17.67 -8.00 12.12
CA GLU A 337 16.23 -8.20 11.99
C GLU A 337 15.90 -9.69 11.81
N ARG A 338 14.66 -10.04 12.10
CA ARG A 338 14.17 -11.42 11.94
C ARG A 338 14.27 -11.93 10.49
N SER A 339 14.20 -11.03 9.53
CA SER A 339 14.31 -11.34 8.10
C SER A 339 15.72 -11.76 7.65
N GLY A 340 16.76 -11.40 8.41
CA GLY A 340 18.14 -11.50 8.00
C GLY A 340 18.72 -10.20 7.41
N LEU A 341 17.99 -9.08 7.54
CA LEU A 341 18.58 -7.76 7.29
C LEU A 341 19.37 -7.33 8.52
N ALA A 342 20.61 -6.90 8.32
CA ALA A 342 21.44 -6.35 9.39
C ALA A 342 21.81 -4.90 9.09
N SER A 343 21.87 -4.09 10.15
CA SER A 343 22.32 -2.70 10.09
C SER A 343 23.43 -2.50 11.11
N ILE A 344 24.58 -2.00 10.66
CA ILE A 344 25.73 -1.67 11.49
C ILE A 344 25.87 -0.16 11.56
N HIS A 345 25.66 0.39 12.74
CA HIS A 345 25.85 1.81 13.02
C HIS A 345 27.26 2.05 13.51
N LEU A 346 27.97 2.97 12.88
CA LEU A 346 29.32 3.38 13.26
C LEU A 346 29.25 4.50 14.32
N MET A 347 30.38 4.82 14.94
CA MET A 347 30.47 5.87 15.95
C MET A 347 30.15 7.28 15.40
N ASN A 348 30.44 7.52 14.11
CA ASN A 348 30.17 8.78 13.40
C ASN A 348 28.75 8.89 12.84
N ASP A 349 27.79 8.09 13.36
CA ASP A 349 26.39 8.01 12.96
C ASP A 349 26.12 7.52 11.52
N VAL A 350 27.16 7.05 10.81
CA VAL A 350 26.95 6.37 9.51
C VAL A 350 26.36 4.98 9.77
N SER A 351 25.31 4.63 9.04
CA SER A 351 24.72 3.29 9.04
C SER A 351 25.04 2.56 7.75
N ARG A 352 25.38 1.27 7.86
CA ARG A 352 25.60 0.37 6.73
C ARG A 352 24.66 -0.81 6.83
N ASP A 353 23.94 -1.09 5.76
CA ASP A 353 22.97 -2.18 5.71
C ASP A 353 23.52 -3.37 4.94
N TYR A 354 23.27 -4.58 5.49
CA TYR A 354 23.75 -5.84 4.96
C TYR A 354 22.62 -6.86 4.86
N LEU A 355 22.69 -7.69 3.84
CA LEU A 355 21.95 -8.93 3.76
C LEU A 355 22.74 -9.98 4.51
N THR A 356 22.08 -10.83 5.33
CA THR A 356 22.80 -11.82 6.14
C THR A 356 22.34 -13.24 5.85
N SER A 357 23.30 -14.16 5.85
CA SER A 357 23.06 -15.59 5.98
C SER A 357 23.75 -16.11 7.23
N VAL A 358 23.02 -16.80 8.10
CA VAL A 358 23.53 -17.29 9.38
C VAL A 358 23.58 -18.80 9.35
N ASP A 359 24.77 -19.35 9.62
CA ASP A 359 25.00 -20.78 9.84
C ASP A 359 25.17 -21.04 11.35
N PRO A 360 24.12 -21.53 12.03
CA PRO A 360 24.19 -21.81 13.47
C PRO A 360 25.09 -23.01 13.82
N GLU A 361 25.28 -23.94 12.89
CA GLU A 361 26.06 -25.17 13.14
C GLU A 361 27.56 -24.85 13.18
N ASN A 362 28.01 -24.01 12.23
CA ASN A 362 29.41 -23.58 12.16
C ASN A 362 29.67 -22.30 12.99
N GLY A 363 28.65 -21.64 13.51
CA GLY A 363 28.78 -20.41 14.27
C GLY A 363 29.28 -19.24 13.40
N THR A 364 28.86 -19.20 12.13
CA THR A 364 29.28 -18.16 11.18
C THR A 364 28.09 -17.34 10.70
N VAL A 365 28.34 -16.07 10.39
CA VAL A 365 27.42 -15.17 9.72
C VAL A 365 28.11 -14.53 8.54
N MET A 366 27.50 -14.67 7.37
CA MET A 366 27.96 -13.99 6.15
C MET A 366 27.16 -12.71 5.96
N LEU A 367 27.85 -11.61 5.72
CA LEU A 367 27.32 -10.28 5.51
C LEU A 367 27.63 -9.84 4.08
N VAL A 368 26.62 -9.51 3.30
CA VAL A 368 26.79 -8.94 1.96
C VAL A 368 26.20 -7.55 1.96
N ALA A 369 26.98 -6.57 1.48
CA ALA A 369 26.50 -5.18 1.43
C ALA A 369 25.19 -5.11 0.64
N ASN A 370 24.17 -4.48 1.21
CA ASN A 370 22.90 -4.27 0.51
C ASN A 370 23.11 -3.18 -0.57
N PRO A 371 23.06 -3.51 -1.87
CA PRO A 371 23.29 -2.54 -2.93
C PRO A 371 22.21 -1.45 -2.99
N ASP A 372 21.07 -1.72 -2.41
CA ASP A 372 19.86 -0.87 -2.46
C ASP A 372 19.79 0.07 -1.24
N THR A 373 20.78 0.95 -1.07
CA THR A 373 20.73 2.01 -0.04
C THR A 373 19.67 3.09 -0.34
N THR A 374 19.10 3.07 -1.56
CA THR A 374 18.03 3.98 -2.02
C THR A 374 16.62 3.43 -1.81
N VAL A 375 16.48 2.31 -1.08
CA VAL A 375 15.16 1.70 -0.86
C VAL A 375 14.25 2.68 -0.13
N THR A 376 13.14 3.04 -0.79
CA THR A 376 12.06 3.83 -0.17
C THR A 376 11.66 3.23 1.17
N THR A 377 11.17 4.05 2.10
CA THR A 377 10.73 3.60 3.44
C THR A 377 9.83 2.37 3.41
N ALA A 378 8.98 2.25 2.37
CA ALA A 378 8.14 1.07 2.14
C ALA A 378 8.96 -0.16 1.72
N GLY A 379 9.99 0.02 0.90
CA GLY A 379 10.88 -1.05 0.47
C GLY A 379 11.75 -1.57 1.62
N ALA A 380 12.36 -0.70 2.41
CA ALA A 380 13.11 -1.08 3.61
C ALA A 380 12.24 -1.83 4.62
N THR A 381 11.00 -1.38 4.82
CA THR A 381 10.04 -2.09 5.68
C THR A 381 9.69 -3.47 5.11
N ARG A 382 9.53 -3.62 3.80
CA ARG A 382 9.29 -4.93 3.17
C ARG A 382 10.48 -5.87 3.35
N LEU A 383 11.71 -5.38 3.18
CA LEU A 383 12.93 -6.15 3.42
C LEU A 383 13.03 -6.61 4.86
N ALA A 384 12.81 -5.72 5.83
CA ALA A 384 12.88 -6.03 7.26
C ALA A 384 11.91 -7.15 7.70
N TYR A 385 10.84 -7.40 6.92
CA TYR A 385 9.82 -8.40 7.26
C TYR A 385 9.66 -9.53 6.24
N ASN A 386 10.50 -9.60 5.21
CA ASN A 386 10.39 -10.66 4.20
C ASN A 386 11.72 -11.43 4.05
N PRO A 387 11.91 -12.54 4.82
CA PRO A 387 13.12 -13.34 4.77
C PRO A 387 13.41 -13.93 3.39
N HIS A 388 12.38 -14.36 2.68
CA HIS A 388 12.55 -14.92 1.33
C HIS A 388 13.12 -13.89 0.35
N LEU A 389 12.69 -12.62 0.46
CA LEU A 389 13.25 -11.57 -0.38
C LEU A 389 14.72 -11.28 -0.03
N ILE A 390 15.08 -11.38 1.24
CA ILE A 390 16.48 -11.26 1.69
C ILE A 390 17.30 -12.41 1.13
N GLU A 391 16.81 -13.66 1.23
CA GLU A 391 17.51 -14.84 0.67
C GLU A 391 17.77 -14.69 -0.83
N VAL A 392 16.72 -14.37 -1.61
CA VAL A 392 16.85 -14.19 -3.06
C VAL A 392 17.86 -13.08 -3.40
N ARG A 393 17.82 -11.96 -2.70
CA ARG A 393 18.77 -10.86 -2.94
C ARG A 393 20.19 -11.22 -2.49
N PHE A 394 20.31 -11.96 -1.40
CA PHE A 394 21.59 -12.45 -0.93
C PHE A 394 22.23 -13.39 -1.97
N GLU A 395 21.48 -14.37 -2.47
CA GLU A 395 21.91 -15.27 -3.53
C GLU A 395 22.33 -14.52 -4.79
N GLN A 396 21.51 -13.58 -5.25
CA GLN A 396 21.81 -12.73 -6.42
C GLN A 396 23.09 -11.89 -6.24
N ALA A 397 23.31 -11.36 -5.03
CA ALA A 397 24.49 -10.57 -4.75
C ALA A 397 25.78 -11.44 -4.74
N ILE A 398 25.72 -12.66 -4.18
CA ILE A 398 26.83 -13.62 -4.20
C ILE A 398 27.09 -14.18 -5.61
N GLU A 399 26.02 -14.42 -6.40
CA GLU A 399 26.19 -14.82 -7.82
C GLU A 399 26.88 -13.73 -8.64
N ALA A 400 26.57 -12.46 -8.36
CA ALA A 400 27.18 -11.33 -9.07
C ALA A 400 28.64 -11.09 -8.68
N ASP A 401 28.97 -11.26 -7.41
CA ASP A 401 30.32 -11.13 -6.86
C ASP A 401 30.53 -12.12 -5.69
N PRO A 402 31.14 -13.28 -5.96
CA PRO A 402 31.38 -14.28 -4.94
C PRO A 402 32.30 -13.80 -3.77
N ASP A 403 33.10 -12.78 -3.99
CA ASP A 403 34.03 -12.23 -3.00
C ASP A 403 33.41 -11.05 -2.21
N ALA A 404 32.18 -10.65 -2.53
CA ALA A 404 31.48 -9.56 -1.83
C ALA A 404 31.06 -9.91 -0.39
N GLY A 405 31.10 -11.18 -0.01
CA GLY A 405 30.69 -11.68 1.30
C GLY A 405 31.78 -11.49 2.36
N LEU A 406 31.39 -10.90 3.49
CA LEU A 406 32.25 -10.81 4.69
C LEU A 406 31.79 -11.88 5.69
N GLU A 407 32.63 -12.86 5.97
CA GLU A 407 32.34 -13.92 6.93
C GLU A 407 32.88 -13.56 8.32
N LEU A 408 31.97 -13.58 9.30
CA LEU A 408 32.32 -13.39 10.71
C LEU A 408 31.90 -14.61 11.53
N MET A 409 32.76 -15.03 12.45
CA MET A 409 32.41 -16.02 13.47
C MET A 409 31.58 -15.36 14.58
N PHE A 410 30.59 -16.06 15.09
CA PHE A 410 29.84 -15.57 16.23
C PHE A 410 29.83 -16.60 17.39
N SER A 411 29.79 -16.09 18.61
CA SER A 411 29.56 -16.88 19.81
C SER A 411 28.66 -16.14 20.80
N ARG A 412 27.88 -16.90 21.56
CA ARG A 412 27.00 -16.36 22.61
C ARG A 412 27.39 -16.97 23.96
N PRO A 413 28.34 -16.36 24.67
CA PRO A 413 28.79 -16.88 25.96
C PRO A 413 27.70 -16.78 27.05
N VAL A 414 26.82 -15.79 26.94
CA VAL A 414 25.64 -15.56 27.80
C VAL A 414 24.49 -15.06 26.92
N ASP A 415 23.24 -15.23 27.36
CA ASP A 415 22.04 -14.93 26.56
C ASP A 415 21.94 -13.50 26.02
N ASP A 416 22.47 -12.51 26.74
CA ASP A 416 22.45 -11.11 26.33
C ASP A 416 23.76 -10.60 25.73
N THR A 417 24.76 -11.48 25.55
CA THR A 417 26.08 -11.15 24.99
C THR A 417 26.31 -11.89 23.68
N LEU A 418 26.69 -11.16 22.65
CA LEU A 418 27.09 -11.67 21.34
C LEU A 418 28.52 -11.22 21.06
N ILE A 419 29.40 -12.13 20.65
CA ILE A 419 30.76 -11.82 20.21
C ILE A 419 30.82 -12.11 18.71
N LEU A 420 31.27 -11.14 17.94
CA LEU A 420 31.58 -11.28 16.52
C LEU A 420 33.09 -11.14 16.34
N GLY A 421 33.66 -11.95 15.46
CA GLY A 421 35.08 -11.88 15.15
C GLY A 421 35.38 -12.37 13.73
N GLY A 422 36.34 -11.75 13.08
CA GLY A 422 36.73 -12.09 11.73
C GLY A 422 37.40 -10.93 11.00
N GLN A 423 37.51 -11.06 9.69
CA GLN A 423 38.03 -10.00 8.85
C GLN A 423 36.89 -9.04 8.45
N TRP A 424 37.13 -7.76 8.69
CA TRP A 424 36.23 -6.69 8.30
C TRP A 424 37.04 -5.66 7.49
N GLU A 425 36.75 -5.55 6.22
CA GLU A 425 37.59 -4.78 5.28
C GLU A 425 39.05 -5.25 5.33
N SER A 426 39.96 -4.40 5.74
CA SER A 426 41.40 -4.73 5.88
C SER A 426 41.80 -5.18 7.29
N ASP A 427 40.91 -5.11 8.27
CA ASP A 427 41.21 -5.29 9.68
C ASP A 427 40.68 -6.61 10.24
N VAL A 428 41.39 -7.25 11.12
CA VAL A 428 40.87 -8.36 11.94
C VAL A 428 40.18 -7.75 13.17
N ILE A 429 38.87 -7.93 13.25
CA ILE A 429 38.08 -7.37 14.32
C ILE A 429 37.59 -8.42 15.32
N ARG A 430 37.39 -7.97 16.56
CA ARG A 430 36.63 -8.68 17.59
C ARG A 430 35.75 -7.69 18.29
N VAL A 431 34.41 -7.96 18.27
CA VAL A 431 33.38 -7.06 18.77
C VAL A 431 32.57 -7.79 19.83
N GLN A 432 32.54 -7.24 21.04
CA GLN A 432 31.63 -7.70 22.10
C GLN A 432 30.42 -6.80 22.12
N LEU A 433 29.27 -7.42 22.05
CA LEU A 433 27.98 -6.82 21.88
C LEU A 433 27.07 -7.19 23.02
N LYS A 434 26.34 -6.22 23.57
CA LYS A 434 25.34 -6.43 24.61
C LYS A 434 23.95 -6.18 24.05
N ARG A 435 23.06 -7.15 24.27
CA ARG A 435 21.68 -7.07 23.80
C ARG A 435 20.94 -5.91 24.47
N ILE A 436 20.21 -5.15 23.66
CA ILE A 436 19.33 -4.09 24.10
C ILE A 436 17.96 -4.72 24.40
N ASP A 437 17.43 -4.47 25.59
CA ASP A 437 16.09 -4.86 25.96
C ASP A 437 15.07 -4.02 25.18
N GLU A 438 14.21 -4.70 24.40
CA GLU A 438 13.14 -4.07 23.60
C GLU A 438 12.11 -3.35 24.47
N SER A 439 11.95 -3.80 25.75
CA SER A 439 11.01 -3.20 26.70
C SER A 439 11.33 -1.74 27.06
N ARG A 440 12.56 -1.28 26.81
CA ARG A 440 12.94 0.12 27.02
C ARG A 440 12.27 1.12 26.05
N PHE A 441 11.77 0.63 24.91
CA PHE A 441 11.17 1.49 23.91
C PHE A 441 9.70 1.78 24.26
N LEU A 442 9.42 3.03 24.67
CA LEU A 442 8.07 3.45 25.06
C LEU A 442 7.02 3.22 23.97
N LEU A 443 7.42 3.33 22.72
CA LEU A 443 6.56 3.08 21.56
C LEU A 443 5.99 1.66 21.54
N LEU A 444 6.73 0.68 22.05
CA LEU A 444 6.32 -0.72 22.12
C LEU A 444 5.69 -1.09 23.46
N ASN A 445 6.17 -0.49 24.55
CA ASN A 445 5.91 -0.96 25.92
C ASN A 445 4.84 -0.16 26.66
N ARG A 446 4.67 1.16 26.32
CA ARG A 446 3.79 2.00 27.13
C ARG A 446 2.34 1.52 27.22
N GLY A 447 1.76 1.06 26.12
CA GLY A 447 0.36 0.62 26.09
C GLY A 447 -0.67 1.74 26.38
N PHE A 448 -1.92 1.34 26.59
CA PHE A 448 -3.05 2.22 26.85
C PHE A 448 -3.24 2.47 28.34
N HIS A 449 -3.52 3.73 28.74
CA HIS A 449 -3.80 4.12 30.12
C HIS A 449 -5.07 4.98 30.20
N TRP A 450 -6.06 4.55 30.98
CA TRP A 450 -7.26 5.34 31.25
C TRP A 450 -6.97 6.59 32.07
N VAL A 451 -6.11 6.49 33.05
CA VAL A 451 -5.76 7.61 33.96
C VAL A 451 -4.34 8.05 33.65
N GLN A 452 -4.18 9.31 33.33
CA GLN A 452 -2.89 9.96 33.14
C GLN A 452 -2.85 11.18 34.06
N TYR A 453 -1.96 11.14 35.07
CA TYR A 453 -1.83 12.23 36.04
C TYR A 453 -1.21 13.52 35.41
N ALA A 454 -0.47 13.38 34.32
CA ALA A 454 0.05 14.47 33.54
C ALA A 454 0.22 14.03 32.06
N PRO A 455 0.17 14.95 31.08
CA PRO A 455 0.55 14.63 29.70
C PRO A 455 1.95 14.04 29.67
N PHE A 456 2.10 12.90 28.97
CA PHE A 456 3.37 12.19 28.89
C PHE A 456 4.04 12.51 27.55
N PHE A 457 4.85 13.58 27.54
CA PHE A 457 5.69 13.97 26.41
C PHE A 457 7.14 13.62 26.74
N ARG A 458 7.69 12.60 26.08
CA ARG A 458 9.11 12.24 26.13
C ARG A 458 9.63 12.01 24.73
#